data_7546461614f86020fce6e6691079e4a4
#
_entry.id   7546461614f86020fce6e6691079e4a4
#
_cell.length_a   1.000
_cell.length_b   1.000
_cell.length_c   1.000
_cell.angle_alpha   90.00
_cell.angle_beta   90.00
_cell.angle_gamma   90.00
#
_symmetry.space_group_name_H-M   'P 1'
#
loop_
_entity.id
_entity.type
_entity.pdbx_description
1 polymer ?
#
loop_
_entity_poly.entity_id
_entity_poly.type
_entity_poly.pdbx_seq_one_letter_code
_entity_poly.pdbx_strand_id
1 'polypeptide(L)'
;MVENPVDRTALISKACESFGGKLLNVFMAFGEDDVIVISELPDDVTAAAFSAQIAVAGTASRFSTTQLLSMGDWVEACKKAKTISSGYAAPS
;
A
#
# COMPACT_ATOMS: atom_id res chain seq x y z
N MET A 1 -8.51 20.47 6.34
CA MET A 1 -7.13 20.10 6.69
C MET A 1 -6.26 21.30 7.01
N VAL A 2 -6.33 22.32 6.18
CA VAL A 2 -5.51 23.52 6.41
C VAL A 2 -5.90 24.22 7.69
N GLU A 3 -7.20 24.29 7.97
CA GLU A 3 -7.69 24.94 9.18
C GLU A 3 -7.34 24.19 10.46
N ASN A 4 -7.07 22.90 10.33
CA ASN A 4 -6.82 22.05 11.48
C ASN A 4 -5.68 21.09 11.13
N PRO A 5 -4.47 21.64 11.02
CA PRO A 5 -3.31 20.84 10.57
C PRO A 5 -2.92 19.84 11.64
N VAL A 6 -3.38 18.62 11.46
CA VAL A 6 -3.06 17.51 12.37
C VAL A 6 -2.08 16.58 11.69
N ASP A 7 -1.01 16.26 12.40
CA ASP A 7 -0.08 15.23 11.93
C ASP A 7 -0.71 13.87 12.19
N ARG A 8 -1.12 13.22 11.11
CA ARG A 8 -1.79 11.92 11.18
C ARG A 8 -0.82 10.75 11.22
N THR A 9 0.47 11.03 11.20
CA THR A 9 1.49 9.98 11.16
C THR A 9 1.33 8.99 12.31
N ALA A 10 1.17 9.50 13.55
CA ALA A 10 1.02 8.63 14.71
C ALA A 10 -0.24 7.76 14.62
N LEU A 11 -1.34 8.34 14.14
CA LEU A 11 -2.60 7.61 14.00
C LEU A 11 -2.49 6.50 12.96
N ILE A 12 -1.89 6.81 11.82
CA ILE A 12 -1.69 5.83 10.74
C ILE A 12 -0.72 4.73 11.18
N SER A 13 0.35 5.11 11.89
CA SER A 13 1.32 4.16 12.42
C SER A 13 0.66 3.16 13.36
N LYS A 14 -0.19 3.65 14.25
CA LYS A 14 -0.91 2.82 15.18
C LYS A 14 -1.86 1.86 14.46
N ALA A 15 -2.52 2.33 13.41
CA ALA A 15 -3.39 1.50 12.61
C ALA A 15 -2.60 0.38 11.93
N CYS A 16 -1.43 0.69 11.35
CA CYS A 16 -0.57 -0.32 10.75
C CYS A 16 -0.14 -1.37 11.76
N GLU A 17 0.25 -0.94 12.96
CA GLU A 17 0.66 -1.84 14.02
C GLU A 17 -0.46 -2.78 14.45
N SER A 18 -1.70 -2.30 14.44
CA SER A 18 -2.86 -3.12 14.76
C SER A 18 -3.01 -4.30 13.82
N PHE A 19 -2.54 -4.17 12.59
CA PHE A 19 -2.55 -5.24 11.59
C PHE A 19 -1.24 -6.00 11.53
N GLY A 20 -0.36 -5.80 12.52
CA GLY A 20 0.93 -6.48 12.56
C GLY A 20 1.94 -5.91 11.59
N GLY A 21 1.70 -4.72 11.10
CA GLY A 21 2.56 -4.08 10.13
C GLY A 21 3.37 -2.93 10.70
N LYS A 22 3.97 -2.18 9.80
CA LYS A 22 4.84 -1.07 10.14
C LYS A 22 4.67 0.05 9.15
N LEU A 23 4.54 1.28 9.65
CA LEU A 23 4.51 2.45 8.80
C LEU A 23 5.94 2.83 8.43
N LEU A 24 6.20 2.98 7.14
CA LEU A 24 7.53 3.37 6.65
C LEU A 24 7.60 4.87 6.36
N ASN A 25 6.65 5.40 5.61
CA ASN A 25 6.64 6.82 5.23
C ASN A 25 5.22 7.33 5.03
N VAL A 26 5.03 8.61 5.30
CA VAL A 26 3.80 9.32 4.99
C VAL A 26 4.18 10.62 4.32
N PHE A 27 3.55 10.91 3.18
CA PHE A 27 3.78 12.15 2.44
C PHE A 27 2.47 12.79 2.07
N MET A 28 2.44 14.11 2.05
CA MET A 28 1.35 14.86 1.45
C MET A 28 1.72 15.13 0.00
N ALA A 29 0.82 14.81 -0.92
CA ALA A 29 1.01 15.13 -2.32
C ALA A 29 0.40 16.50 -2.60
N PHE A 30 1.02 17.24 -3.50
CA PHE A 30 0.50 18.54 -3.92
C PHE A 30 -0.64 18.36 -4.91
N GLY A 31 -1.55 19.31 -4.91
CA GLY A 31 -2.66 19.37 -5.83
C GLY A 31 -3.98 19.13 -5.13
N GLU A 32 -4.37 17.94 -4.94
CA GLU A 32 -5.57 17.60 -4.19
C GLU A 32 -5.14 16.95 -2.88
N ASP A 33 -6.01 16.88 -1.91
CA ASP A 33 -5.71 16.44 -0.55
C ASP A 33 -5.21 15.01 -0.45
N ASP A 34 -4.27 14.64 -1.29
CA ASP A 34 -3.77 13.27 -1.35
C ASP A 34 -2.71 13.02 -0.30
N VAL A 35 -2.81 11.89 0.33
CA VAL A 35 -1.81 11.40 1.26
C VAL A 35 -1.25 10.10 0.68
N ILE A 36 0.06 10.02 0.62
CA ILE A 36 0.73 8.80 0.19
C ILE A 36 1.30 8.12 1.42
N VAL A 37 0.86 6.89 1.66
CA VAL A 37 1.30 6.10 2.80
C VAL A 37 2.06 4.89 2.28
N ILE A 38 3.29 4.73 2.76
CA ILE A 38 4.10 3.56 2.45
C ILE A 38 4.22 2.74 3.72
N SER A 39 3.69 1.54 3.69
CA SER A 39 3.66 0.67 4.86
C SER A 39 4.05 -0.75 4.49
N GLU A 40 4.48 -1.50 5.50
CA GLU A 40 4.81 -2.90 5.37
C GLU A 40 3.81 -3.70 6.19
N LEU A 41 3.20 -4.69 5.57
CA LEU A 41 2.20 -5.54 6.21
C LEU A 41 2.61 -7.00 6.03
N PRO A 42 2.20 -7.89 6.96
CA PRO A 42 2.73 -9.25 6.96
C PRO A 42 2.34 -10.10 5.74
N ASP A 43 1.18 -9.84 5.14
CA ASP A 43 0.74 -10.59 3.98
C ASP A 43 -0.30 -9.81 3.17
N ASP A 44 -0.64 -10.33 2.01
CA ASP A 44 -1.56 -9.67 1.09
C ASP A 44 -2.97 -9.57 1.65
N VAL A 45 -3.43 -10.57 2.36
CA VAL A 45 -4.78 -10.57 2.94
C VAL A 45 -4.88 -9.49 4.00
N THR A 46 -3.85 -9.36 4.85
CA THR A 46 -3.81 -8.33 5.86
C THR A 46 -3.76 -6.94 5.24
N ALA A 47 -2.99 -6.78 4.17
CA ALA A 47 -2.90 -5.52 3.45
C ALA A 47 -4.27 -5.14 2.85
N ALA A 48 -4.97 -6.10 2.29
CA ALA A 48 -6.31 -5.87 1.76
C ALA A 48 -7.29 -5.49 2.87
N ALA A 49 -7.20 -6.14 4.02
CA ALA A 49 -8.05 -5.85 5.17
C ALA A 49 -7.80 -4.44 5.69
N PHE A 50 -6.54 -4.03 5.79
CA PHE A 50 -6.17 -2.69 6.20
C PHE A 50 -6.73 -1.64 5.25
N SER A 51 -6.60 -1.88 3.94
CA SER A 51 -7.13 -0.99 2.92
C SER A 51 -8.65 -0.88 2.99
N ALA A 52 -9.33 -2.00 3.19
CA ALA A 52 -10.79 -2.02 3.29
C ALA A 52 -11.27 -1.22 4.50
N GLN A 53 -10.58 -1.34 5.63
CA GLN A 53 -10.96 -0.61 6.84
C GLN A 53 -10.82 0.90 6.65
N ILE A 54 -9.73 1.33 6.01
CA ILE A 54 -9.52 2.76 5.75
C ILE A 54 -10.56 3.29 4.78
N ALA A 55 -10.88 2.53 3.74
CA ALA A 55 -11.88 2.92 2.76
C ALA A 55 -13.26 3.10 3.40
N VAL A 56 -13.64 2.17 4.29
CA VAL A 56 -14.93 2.22 4.99
C VAL A 56 -15.00 3.41 5.95
N ALA A 57 -13.86 3.78 6.53
CA ALA A 57 -13.80 4.93 7.45
C ALA A 57 -14.12 6.26 6.75
N GLY A 58 -14.08 6.28 5.42
CA GLY A 58 -14.45 7.47 4.65
C GLY A 58 -13.52 8.65 4.81
N THR A 59 -12.29 8.42 5.20
CA THR A 59 -11.32 9.49 5.42
C THR A 59 -10.72 10.03 4.14
N ALA A 60 -10.96 9.38 3.01
CA ALA A 60 -10.48 9.81 1.71
C ALA A 60 -11.59 9.68 0.69
N SER A 61 -11.71 10.67 -0.20
CA SER A 61 -12.71 10.64 -1.27
C SER A 61 -12.32 9.64 -2.36
N ARG A 62 -11.03 9.41 -2.52
CA ARG A 62 -10.49 8.39 -3.42
C ARG A 62 -9.44 7.61 -2.66
N PHE A 63 -9.45 6.31 -2.83
CA PHE A 63 -8.52 5.44 -2.14
C PHE A 63 -8.06 4.35 -3.09
N SER A 64 -6.77 4.19 -3.21
CA SER A 64 -6.20 3.11 -4.00
C SER A 64 -5.01 2.52 -3.25
N THR A 65 -4.82 1.23 -3.42
CA THR A 65 -3.70 0.52 -2.81
C THR A 65 -2.88 -0.12 -3.90
N THR A 66 -1.59 0.15 -3.88
CA THR A 66 -0.65 -0.42 -4.84
C THR A 66 0.35 -1.25 -4.06
N GLN A 67 0.47 -2.51 -4.41
CA GLN A 67 1.46 -3.37 -3.81
C GLN A 67 2.84 -3.04 -4.39
N LEU A 68 3.81 -2.91 -3.50
CA LEU A 68 5.19 -2.63 -3.90
C LEU A 68 6.04 -3.85 -3.62
N LEU A 69 6.94 -4.15 -4.52
CA LEU A 69 7.92 -5.21 -4.35
C LEU A 69 9.30 -4.60 -4.22
N SER A 70 10.12 -5.17 -3.36
CA SER A 70 11.53 -4.80 -3.34
C SER A 70 12.19 -5.21 -4.66
N MET A 71 13.30 -4.57 -4.99
CA MET A 71 14.02 -4.95 -6.20
C MET A 71 14.50 -6.41 -6.12
N GLY A 72 14.86 -6.87 -4.92
CA GLY A 72 15.21 -8.27 -4.72
C GLY A 72 14.06 -9.22 -5.03
N ASP A 73 12.87 -8.91 -4.53
CA ASP A 73 11.69 -9.71 -4.80
C ASP A 73 11.30 -9.68 -6.27
N TRP A 74 11.47 -8.54 -6.91
CA TRP A 74 11.22 -8.42 -8.35
C TRP A 74 12.15 -9.34 -9.14
N VAL A 75 13.42 -9.38 -8.78
CA VAL A 75 14.39 -10.26 -9.42
C VAL A 75 13.97 -11.73 -9.24
N GLU A 76 13.56 -12.11 -8.03
CA GLU A 76 13.07 -13.46 -7.77
C GLU A 76 11.84 -13.80 -8.61
N ALA A 77 10.92 -12.86 -8.74
CA ALA A 77 9.73 -13.04 -9.56
C ALA A 77 10.10 -13.28 -11.02
N CYS A 78 11.07 -12.52 -11.54
CA CYS A 78 11.54 -12.68 -12.91
C CYS A 78 12.18 -14.04 -13.14
N LYS A 79 12.99 -14.51 -12.18
CA LYS A 79 13.61 -15.83 -12.24
C LYS A 79 12.55 -16.93 -12.26
N LYS A 80 11.55 -16.80 -11.40
CA LYS A 80 10.47 -17.79 -11.35
C LYS A 80 9.69 -17.83 -12.65
N ALA A 81 9.42 -16.65 -13.24
CA ALA A 81 8.71 -16.58 -14.51
C ALA A 81 9.46 -17.31 -15.63
N LYS A 82 10.79 -17.25 -15.62
CA LYS A 82 11.61 -17.95 -16.62
C LYS A 82 11.55 -19.47 -16.47
N THR A 83 11.37 -19.96 -15.26
CA THR A 83 11.40 -21.40 -15.01
C THR A 83 10.06 -22.08 -15.21
N ILE A 84 8.97 -21.32 -15.30
CA ILE A 84 7.63 -21.88 -15.41
C ILE A 84 7.10 -21.64 -16.81
N SER A 85 6.71 -22.71 -17.50
CA SER A 85 6.05 -22.61 -18.79
C SER A 85 4.54 -22.70 -18.56
N SER A 86 3.85 -21.59 -18.65
CA SER A 86 2.41 -21.55 -18.42
C SER A 86 1.57 -21.73 -19.69
N GLY A 87 2.22 -21.66 -20.83
CA GLY A 87 1.49 -21.67 -22.10
C GLY A 87 0.82 -20.36 -22.45
N TYR A 88 0.96 -19.35 -21.58
CA TYR A 88 0.36 -18.04 -21.85
C TYR A 88 1.15 -17.30 -22.93
N ALA A 89 0.45 -16.82 -23.94
CA ALA A 89 1.02 -15.94 -24.95
C ALA A 89 0.20 -14.66 -25.00
N ALA A 90 0.90 -13.53 -25.08
CA ALA A 90 0.23 -12.25 -25.16
C ALA A 90 -0.58 -12.16 -26.46
N PRO A 91 -1.80 -11.62 -26.43
CA PRO A 91 -2.54 -11.36 -27.65
C PRO A 91 -1.82 -10.30 -28.48
N SER A 92 -1.76 -10.50 -29.77
CA SER A 92 -1.05 -9.58 -30.65
C SER A 92 -1.99 -8.73 -31.49
#